data_7e5ee9885d01cfa38d994d47c34a423b
#
_entry.id   7e5ee9885d01cfa38d994d47c34a423b
#
_cell.length_a   1.000
_cell.length_b   1.000
_cell.length_c   1.000
_cell.angle_alpha   90.00
_cell.angle_beta   90.00
_cell.angle_gamma   90.00
#
_symmetry.space_group_name_H-M   'P 1'
#
loop_
_entity.id
_entity.type
_entity.pdbx_description
1 polymer ?
#
loop_
_entity_poly.entity_id
_entity_poly.type
_entity_poly.pdbx_seq_one_letter_code
_entity_poly.pdbx_strand_id
1 'polypeptide(L)'
;MKKLIYSLTIAILSTGAVYAQSAKDAYEMMVDGVKVIVQPSGNGIVEIQTIIKGGVQNYPPEKMGIESMAMTALTECGTVTHDKNSFKDQLDKVNASVYGYATKNFSVVRMNCIKPDFDTVWPLYVEAITQPLFDAKEFARVQQDAINNLKENESQPDMAIDKYANKVAFAGRSYSEDPGGTVDIIQKLTPQETKAYYTGLLSRSRLVIVIVADMDKSVIESKLKGMLDGIKQGSKFEFKKSFFRAYQNTFSSESRALATNYVEGVTSGPEAGSPDYDAFQVAMRIFANRHFLDVRTNNGLSYAPQAWFSAGAMSVAKFSVSTTQPDKYIAVFDTLVDKVKTEGFKADEVANMKVTYLTGFYYKNETNYAQASSIATNEVVYGDWKHSLELVEDVKKLTPDQVSDAFRKYIGNIIWVYQGDTKKVNPLLFTNGTIKKGDNPVSN
;
A
#
# COMPACT_ATOMS: atom_id res chain seq x y z
N MET A 1 2.43 -40.87 -23.72
CA MET A 1 3.11 -39.73 -23.05
C MET A 1 3.19 -38.48 -23.92
N LYS A 2 3.54 -38.55 -25.23
CA LYS A 2 3.62 -37.35 -26.11
C LYS A 2 2.27 -36.57 -26.29
N LYS A 3 1.13 -37.29 -26.35
CA LYS A 3 -0.19 -36.65 -26.50
C LYS A 3 -0.67 -35.89 -25.25
N LEU A 4 -0.25 -36.30 -24.06
CA LEU A 4 -0.59 -35.62 -22.79
C LEU A 4 0.19 -34.30 -22.62
N ILE A 5 1.43 -34.25 -23.10
CA ILE A 5 2.29 -33.04 -23.03
C ILE A 5 1.74 -31.94 -23.96
N TYR A 6 1.23 -32.28 -25.14
CA TYR A 6 0.61 -31.30 -26.05
C TYR A 6 -0.69 -30.69 -25.48
N SER A 7 -1.49 -31.49 -24.77
CA SER A 7 -2.73 -30.97 -24.15
C SER A 7 -2.44 -30.02 -22.98
N LEU A 8 -1.39 -30.26 -22.21
CA LEU A 8 -0.99 -29.40 -21.09
C LEU A 8 -0.38 -28.08 -21.58
N THR A 9 0.40 -28.12 -22.67
CA THR A 9 1.01 -26.93 -23.26
C THR A 9 -0.05 -25.98 -23.87
N ILE A 10 -1.11 -26.51 -24.46
CA ILE A 10 -2.23 -25.72 -25.02
C ILE A 10 -3.07 -25.06 -23.91
N ALA A 11 -3.26 -25.74 -22.76
CA ALA A 11 -3.99 -25.18 -21.63
C ALA A 11 -3.23 -23.99 -20.97
N ILE A 12 -1.90 -24.07 -20.87
CA ILE A 12 -1.08 -22.98 -20.33
C ILE A 12 -1.03 -21.77 -21.26
N LEU A 13 -1.03 -22.00 -22.58
CA LEU A 13 -1.07 -20.92 -23.57
C LEU A 13 -2.43 -20.20 -23.61
N SER A 14 -3.54 -20.87 -23.30
CA SER A 14 -4.87 -20.28 -23.32
C SER A 14 -5.12 -19.36 -22.11
N THR A 15 -4.58 -19.66 -20.93
CA THR A 15 -4.73 -18.81 -19.74
C THR A 15 -3.90 -17.53 -19.83
N GLY A 16 -2.70 -17.61 -20.41
CA GLY A 16 -1.86 -16.42 -20.66
C GLY A 16 -2.47 -15.48 -21.73
N ALA A 17 -3.16 -16.04 -22.72
CA ALA A 17 -3.82 -15.25 -23.76
C ALA A 17 -5.05 -14.48 -23.25
N VAL A 18 -5.83 -15.07 -22.32
CA VAL A 18 -7.01 -14.41 -21.73
C VAL A 18 -6.60 -13.20 -20.87
N TYR A 19 -5.55 -13.33 -20.06
CA TYR A 19 -5.06 -12.20 -19.28
C TYR A 19 -4.47 -11.08 -20.16
N ALA A 20 -3.69 -11.45 -21.18
CA ALA A 20 -3.11 -10.49 -22.12
C ALA A 20 -4.18 -9.76 -22.96
N GLN A 21 -5.28 -10.42 -23.27
CA GLN A 21 -6.38 -9.82 -24.01
C GLN A 21 -7.18 -8.85 -23.14
N SER A 22 -7.52 -9.21 -21.89
CA SER A 22 -8.25 -8.34 -20.97
C SER A 22 -7.46 -7.08 -20.59
N ALA A 23 -6.15 -7.18 -20.41
CA ALA A 23 -5.30 -6.03 -20.10
C ALA A 23 -5.21 -5.02 -21.26
N LYS A 24 -5.19 -5.50 -22.51
CA LYS A 24 -5.17 -4.64 -23.71
C LYS A 24 -6.47 -3.89 -23.96
N ASP A 25 -7.58 -4.38 -23.42
CA ASP A 25 -8.90 -3.79 -23.58
C ASP A 25 -9.29 -2.85 -22.43
N ALA A 26 -8.38 -2.63 -21.46
CA ALA A 26 -8.61 -1.68 -20.39
C ALA A 26 -8.69 -0.25 -20.92
N TYR A 27 -9.65 0.52 -20.43
CA TYR A 27 -9.89 1.89 -20.87
C TYR A 27 -10.25 2.82 -19.72
N GLU A 28 -10.16 4.12 -19.96
CA GLU A 28 -10.68 5.15 -19.08
C GLU A 28 -11.80 5.94 -19.73
N MET A 29 -12.69 6.48 -18.92
CA MET A 29 -13.73 7.42 -19.31
C MET A 29 -13.99 8.43 -18.21
N MET A 30 -14.63 9.53 -18.55
CA MET A 30 -15.10 10.51 -17.58
C MET A 30 -16.62 10.40 -17.42
N VAL A 31 -17.08 10.27 -16.17
CA VAL A 31 -18.51 10.29 -15.82
C VAL A 31 -18.71 11.41 -14.81
N ASP A 32 -19.45 12.43 -15.18
CA ASP A 32 -19.75 13.63 -14.35
C ASP A 32 -18.52 14.25 -13.66
N GLY A 33 -17.40 14.28 -14.40
CA GLY A 33 -16.14 14.84 -13.92
C GLY A 33 -15.30 13.88 -13.05
N VAL A 34 -15.70 12.62 -12.89
CA VAL A 34 -14.96 11.58 -12.21
C VAL A 34 -14.27 10.67 -13.23
N LYS A 35 -12.97 10.41 -13.04
CA LYS A 35 -12.23 9.42 -13.83
C LYS A 35 -12.68 8.02 -13.44
N VAL A 36 -13.07 7.23 -14.42
CA VAL A 36 -13.44 5.82 -14.30
C VAL A 36 -12.50 5.00 -15.14
N ILE A 37 -11.84 4.02 -14.52
CA ILE A 37 -10.93 3.10 -15.18
C ILE A 37 -11.57 1.73 -15.17
N VAL A 38 -11.69 1.12 -16.34
CA VAL A 38 -12.36 -0.17 -16.51
C VAL A 38 -11.39 -1.16 -17.12
N GLN A 39 -11.22 -2.29 -16.42
CA GLN A 39 -10.52 -3.46 -16.93
C GLN A 39 -11.53 -4.59 -17.15
N PRO A 40 -11.80 -5.01 -18.40
CA PRO A 40 -12.64 -6.15 -18.69
C PRO A 40 -12.09 -7.44 -18.06
N SER A 41 -12.97 -8.27 -17.49
CA SER A 41 -12.61 -9.55 -16.86
C SER A 41 -13.68 -10.60 -17.12
N GLY A 42 -13.32 -11.70 -17.76
CA GLY A 42 -14.26 -12.74 -18.16
C GLY A 42 -14.61 -13.79 -17.09
N ASN A 43 -14.30 -13.55 -15.81
CA ASN A 43 -14.51 -14.54 -14.72
C ASN A 43 -15.89 -14.44 -14.02
N GLY A 44 -16.79 -13.58 -14.50
CA GLY A 44 -18.13 -13.42 -13.93
C GLY A 44 -18.18 -12.69 -12.59
N ILE A 45 -17.06 -12.17 -12.08
CA ILE A 45 -16.98 -11.40 -10.84
C ILE A 45 -16.99 -9.91 -11.18
N VAL A 46 -17.77 -9.13 -10.43
CA VAL A 46 -17.78 -7.67 -10.47
C VAL A 46 -17.03 -7.15 -9.25
N GLU A 47 -15.96 -6.42 -9.50
CA GLU A 47 -15.20 -5.70 -8.49
C GLU A 47 -15.23 -4.20 -8.82
N ILE A 48 -15.71 -3.38 -7.87
CA ILE A 48 -15.73 -1.92 -7.99
C ILE A 48 -15.06 -1.31 -6.76
N GLN A 49 -14.17 -0.37 -7.00
CA GLN A 49 -13.51 0.40 -5.96
C GLN A 49 -13.71 1.89 -6.22
N THR A 50 -14.45 2.57 -5.34
CA THR A 50 -14.49 4.03 -5.29
C THR A 50 -13.35 4.52 -4.39
N ILE A 51 -12.40 5.18 -5.00
CA ILE A 51 -11.18 5.70 -4.36
C ILE A 51 -11.42 7.16 -3.99
N ILE A 52 -11.14 7.53 -2.74
CA ILE A 52 -11.12 8.91 -2.25
C ILE A 52 -9.67 9.31 -2.00
N LYS A 53 -9.14 10.20 -2.85
CA LYS A 53 -7.73 10.61 -2.80
C LYS A 53 -7.36 11.37 -1.53
N GLY A 54 -6.12 11.18 -1.05
CA GLY A 54 -5.50 11.99 -0.01
C GLY A 54 -5.02 11.20 1.20
N GLY A 55 -5.84 10.30 1.76
CA GLY A 55 -5.48 9.53 2.95
C GLY A 55 -5.05 10.45 4.11
N VAL A 56 -3.86 10.22 4.67
CA VAL A 56 -3.32 11.03 5.79
C VAL A 56 -3.10 12.52 5.45
N GLN A 57 -3.24 12.93 4.20
CA GLN A 57 -3.19 14.35 3.80
C GLN A 57 -4.54 15.07 3.99
N ASN A 58 -5.61 14.36 4.32
CA ASN A 58 -6.97 14.89 4.39
C ASN A 58 -7.33 15.48 5.76
N TYR A 59 -6.55 15.18 6.79
CA TYR A 59 -6.83 15.58 8.17
C TYR A 59 -5.55 16.00 8.91
N PRO A 60 -5.66 16.86 9.92
CA PRO A 60 -4.52 17.23 10.75
C PRO A 60 -4.21 16.15 11.80
N PRO A 61 -3.01 16.17 12.42
CA PRO A 61 -2.53 15.14 13.36
C PRO A 61 -3.50 14.82 14.52
N GLU A 62 -4.19 15.83 15.05
CA GLU A 62 -5.16 15.66 16.15
C GLU A 62 -6.44 14.93 15.75
N LYS A 63 -6.63 14.65 14.45
CA LYS A 63 -7.73 13.87 13.88
C LYS A 63 -7.28 12.55 13.27
N MET A 64 -6.07 12.12 13.58
CA MET A 64 -5.52 10.85 13.11
C MET A 64 -6.49 9.68 13.36
N GLY A 65 -6.77 8.90 12.31
CA GLY A 65 -7.72 7.78 12.37
C GLY A 65 -9.17 8.13 12.06
N ILE A 66 -9.55 9.41 11.96
CA ILE A 66 -10.94 9.80 11.66
C ILE A 66 -11.42 9.27 10.32
N GLU A 67 -10.55 9.24 9.29
CA GLU A 67 -10.90 8.72 7.97
C GLU A 67 -11.10 7.20 8.00
N SER A 68 -10.26 6.46 8.73
CA SER A 68 -10.43 5.02 8.92
C SER A 68 -11.75 4.70 9.65
N MET A 69 -12.06 5.43 10.73
CA MET A 69 -13.33 5.30 11.43
C MET A 69 -14.51 5.63 10.52
N ALA A 70 -14.41 6.67 9.70
CA ALA A 70 -15.46 7.04 8.75
C ALA A 70 -15.68 5.94 7.72
N MET A 71 -14.62 5.42 7.10
CA MET A 71 -14.73 4.35 6.09
C MET A 71 -15.36 3.08 6.66
N THR A 72 -14.95 2.66 7.85
CA THR A 72 -15.53 1.50 8.52
C THR A 72 -17.01 1.72 8.87
N ALA A 73 -17.36 2.92 9.31
CA ALA A 73 -18.73 3.26 9.71
C ALA A 73 -19.73 3.25 8.55
N LEU A 74 -19.30 3.40 7.28
CA LEU A 74 -20.20 3.41 6.11
C LEU A 74 -21.08 2.17 6.02
N THR A 75 -20.59 1.03 6.46
CA THR A 75 -21.30 -0.25 6.41
C THR A 75 -21.58 -0.84 7.79
N GLU A 76 -20.69 -0.58 8.76
CA GLU A 76 -20.78 -1.13 10.11
C GLU A 76 -21.73 -0.35 11.02
N CYS A 77 -22.15 0.86 10.65
CA CYS A 77 -23.07 1.70 11.42
C CYS A 77 -24.41 1.90 10.73
N GLY A 78 -24.75 1.04 9.75
CA GLY A 78 -25.98 1.12 8.98
C GLY A 78 -26.06 2.30 8.01
N THR A 79 -27.10 2.31 7.22
CA THR A 79 -27.45 3.35 6.26
C THR A 79 -28.83 3.93 6.61
N VAL A 80 -29.27 4.93 5.88
CA VAL A 80 -30.60 5.55 6.13
C VAL A 80 -31.75 4.55 5.97
N THR A 81 -31.63 3.59 5.02
CA THR A 81 -32.67 2.63 4.69
C THR A 81 -32.48 1.29 5.42
N HIS A 82 -31.23 0.90 5.72
CA HIS A 82 -30.90 -0.38 6.32
C HIS A 82 -30.11 -0.19 7.62
N ASP A 83 -30.59 -0.80 8.71
CA ASP A 83 -29.70 -0.99 9.86
C ASP A 83 -28.55 -1.94 9.50
N LYS A 84 -27.54 -2.00 10.37
CA LYS A 84 -26.35 -2.84 10.17
C LYS A 84 -26.68 -4.29 9.83
N ASN A 85 -27.63 -4.89 10.56
CA ASN A 85 -27.93 -6.33 10.40
C ASN A 85 -28.66 -6.58 9.08
N SER A 86 -29.68 -5.78 8.76
CA SER A 86 -30.41 -5.90 7.49
C SER A 86 -29.51 -5.62 6.28
N PHE A 87 -28.55 -4.68 6.39
CA PHE A 87 -27.55 -4.41 5.36
C PHE A 87 -26.66 -5.63 5.12
N LYS A 88 -26.11 -6.23 6.18
CA LYS A 88 -25.26 -7.43 6.09
C LYS A 88 -26.03 -8.64 5.61
N ASP A 89 -27.23 -8.89 6.15
CA ASP A 89 -28.07 -10.02 5.74
C ASP A 89 -28.38 -10.01 4.24
N GLN A 90 -28.54 -8.83 3.63
CA GLN A 90 -28.74 -8.73 2.18
C GLN A 90 -27.49 -9.10 1.38
N LEU A 91 -26.31 -8.68 1.83
CA LEU A 91 -25.04 -9.06 1.21
C LEU A 91 -24.76 -10.56 1.37
N ASP A 92 -25.00 -11.10 2.56
CA ASP A 92 -24.74 -12.52 2.88
C ASP A 92 -25.61 -13.47 2.05
N LYS A 93 -26.87 -13.09 1.73
CA LYS A 93 -27.77 -13.89 0.87
C LYS A 93 -27.18 -14.17 -0.50
N VAL A 94 -26.36 -13.30 -1.03
CA VAL A 94 -25.75 -13.40 -2.35
C VAL A 94 -24.21 -13.52 -2.28
N ASN A 95 -23.69 -13.80 -1.10
CA ASN A 95 -22.24 -13.90 -0.85
C ASN A 95 -21.43 -12.71 -1.42
N ALA A 96 -22.01 -11.52 -1.31
CA ALA A 96 -21.40 -10.27 -1.75
C ALA A 96 -20.71 -9.54 -0.59
N SER A 97 -19.87 -8.56 -0.90
CA SER A 97 -19.25 -7.71 0.10
C SER A 97 -19.26 -6.24 -0.31
N VAL A 98 -19.58 -5.37 0.66
CA VAL A 98 -19.41 -3.92 0.57
C VAL A 98 -18.76 -3.46 1.86
N TYR A 99 -17.62 -2.77 1.77
CA TYR A 99 -16.93 -2.21 2.94
C TYR A 99 -15.99 -1.08 2.56
N GLY A 100 -15.63 -0.26 3.55
CA GLY A 100 -14.66 0.82 3.39
C GLY A 100 -13.42 0.61 4.24
N TYR A 101 -12.28 1.14 3.76
CA TYR A 101 -11.02 1.20 4.51
C TYR A 101 -10.16 2.40 4.08
N ALA A 102 -9.24 2.81 4.94
CA ALA A 102 -8.31 3.90 4.67
C ALA A 102 -6.87 3.41 4.64
N THR A 103 -6.05 4.04 3.78
CA THR A 103 -4.61 3.86 3.70
C THR A 103 -3.90 5.21 3.91
N LYS A 104 -2.56 5.22 3.89
CA LYS A 104 -1.81 6.49 3.94
C LYS A 104 -2.08 7.41 2.74
N ASN A 105 -2.43 6.86 1.58
CA ASN A 105 -2.50 7.63 0.33
C ASN A 105 -3.94 7.92 -0.14
N PHE A 106 -4.87 7.06 0.19
CA PHE A 106 -6.28 7.15 -0.23
C PHE A 106 -7.16 6.24 0.62
N SER A 107 -8.45 6.49 0.58
CA SER A 107 -9.46 5.58 1.11
C SER A 107 -10.23 4.91 -0.01
N VAL A 108 -10.82 3.77 0.30
CA VAL A 108 -11.54 2.91 -0.66
C VAL A 108 -12.90 2.55 -0.09
N VAL A 109 -13.94 2.68 -0.90
CA VAL A 109 -15.19 1.93 -0.69
C VAL A 109 -15.26 0.87 -1.77
N ARG A 110 -15.34 -0.37 -1.36
CA ARG A 110 -15.27 -1.54 -2.24
C ARG A 110 -16.60 -2.27 -2.32
N MET A 111 -16.91 -2.78 -3.51
CA MET A 111 -17.99 -3.73 -3.75
C MET A 111 -17.45 -4.93 -4.52
N ASN A 112 -17.85 -6.15 -4.08
CA ASN A 112 -17.56 -7.39 -4.79
C ASN A 112 -18.81 -8.27 -4.81
N CYS A 113 -19.19 -8.79 -5.98
CA CYS A 113 -20.27 -9.75 -6.16
C CYS A 113 -20.09 -10.55 -7.46
N ILE A 114 -20.89 -11.57 -7.67
CA ILE A 114 -21.02 -12.18 -9.00
C ILE A 114 -21.94 -11.33 -9.90
N LYS A 115 -21.72 -11.37 -11.21
CA LYS A 115 -22.45 -10.55 -12.20
C LYS A 115 -23.98 -10.68 -12.11
N PRO A 116 -24.58 -11.87 -11.92
CA PRO A 116 -26.04 -12.01 -11.76
C PRO A 116 -26.62 -11.23 -10.59
N ASP A 117 -25.85 -11.03 -9.51
CA ASP A 117 -26.31 -10.36 -8.29
C ASP A 117 -26.00 -8.86 -8.26
N PHE A 118 -25.38 -8.34 -9.33
CA PHE A 118 -24.95 -6.94 -9.41
C PHE A 118 -26.09 -5.95 -9.12
N ASP A 119 -27.26 -6.15 -9.72
CA ASP A 119 -28.41 -5.25 -9.53
C ASP A 119 -29.00 -5.31 -8.10
N THR A 120 -28.76 -6.39 -7.37
CA THR A 120 -29.12 -6.52 -5.95
C THR A 120 -28.12 -5.79 -5.05
N VAL A 121 -26.82 -5.87 -5.36
CA VAL A 121 -25.74 -5.34 -4.51
C VAL A 121 -25.46 -3.85 -4.80
N TRP A 122 -25.65 -3.41 -6.05
CA TRP A 122 -25.40 -2.04 -6.45
C TRP A 122 -26.13 -0.97 -5.61
N PRO A 123 -27.43 -1.10 -5.32
CA PRO A 123 -28.13 -0.14 -4.45
C PRO A 123 -27.51 -0.04 -3.05
N LEU A 124 -27.09 -1.16 -2.46
CA LEU A 124 -26.44 -1.19 -1.14
C LEU A 124 -25.11 -0.47 -1.16
N TYR A 125 -24.34 -0.67 -2.23
CA TYR A 125 -23.06 0.04 -2.44
C TYR A 125 -23.24 1.55 -2.56
N VAL A 126 -24.20 1.99 -3.36
CA VAL A 126 -24.53 3.40 -3.52
C VAL A 126 -25.02 4.01 -2.19
N GLU A 127 -25.85 3.30 -1.47
CA GLU A 127 -26.39 3.74 -0.18
C GLU A 127 -25.30 3.89 0.87
N ALA A 128 -24.37 2.92 0.96
CA ALA A 128 -23.23 3.00 1.86
C ALA A 128 -22.37 4.27 1.60
N ILE A 129 -22.18 4.65 0.33
CA ILE A 129 -21.41 5.83 -0.05
C ILE A 129 -22.19 7.12 0.21
N THR A 130 -23.45 7.18 -0.19
CA THR A 130 -24.21 8.44 -0.29
C THR A 130 -25.11 8.71 0.91
N GLN A 131 -25.51 7.68 1.66
CA GLN A 131 -26.48 7.76 2.74
C GLN A 131 -26.10 6.98 4.01
N PRO A 132 -24.83 7.03 4.48
CA PRO A 132 -24.45 6.34 5.71
C PRO A 132 -25.12 6.97 6.93
N LEU A 133 -25.59 6.13 7.87
CA LEU A 133 -26.33 6.61 9.05
C LEU A 133 -25.39 7.08 10.16
N PHE A 134 -24.30 6.37 10.43
CA PHE A 134 -23.43 6.54 11.60
C PHE A 134 -24.18 6.35 12.91
N ASP A 135 -24.96 5.26 13.01
CA ASP A 135 -25.70 4.93 14.25
C ASP A 135 -24.78 4.98 15.47
N ALA A 136 -25.22 5.66 16.52
CA ALA A 136 -24.37 5.93 17.68
C ALA A 136 -23.96 4.66 18.45
N LYS A 137 -24.87 3.67 18.56
CA LYS A 137 -24.61 2.41 19.24
C LYS A 137 -23.59 1.56 18.47
N GLU A 138 -23.79 1.44 17.17
CA GLU A 138 -22.88 0.69 16.31
C GLU A 138 -21.53 1.41 16.17
N PHE A 139 -21.52 2.75 16.13
CA PHE A 139 -20.29 3.51 16.14
C PHE A 139 -19.45 3.26 17.41
N ALA A 140 -20.09 3.22 18.59
CA ALA A 140 -19.39 2.90 19.84
C ALA A 140 -18.75 1.49 19.81
N ARG A 141 -19.42 0.52 19.18
CA ARG A 141 -18.87 -0.82 18.96
C ARG A 141 -17.66 -0.79 18.04
N VAL A 142 -17.79 -0.14 16.87
CA VAL A 142 -16.68 0.01 15.90
C VAL A 142 -15.48 0.74 16.53
N GLN A 143 -15.75 1.77 17.35
CA GLN A 143 -14.72 2.49 18.09
C GLN A 143 -13.97 1.57 19.07
N GLN A 144 -14.70 0.74 19.82
CA GLN A 144 -14.09 -0.21 20.74
C GLN A 144 -13.26 -1.27 19.99
N ASP A 145 -13.75 -1.78 18.86
CA ASP A 145 -13.04 -2.72 18.01
C ASP A 145 -11.74 -2.11 17.47
N ALA A 146 -11.79 -0.85 17.01
CA ALA A 146 -10.61 -0.12 16.57
C ALA A 146 -9.59 0.08 17.70
N ILE A 147 -10.02 0.41 18.91
CA ILE A 147 -9.14 0.55 20.10
C ILE A 147 -8.48 -0.79 20.44
N ASN A 148 -9.24 -1.89 20.39
CA ASN A 148 -8.70 -3.22 20.67
C ASN A 148 -7.63 -3.61 19.63
N ASN A 149 -7.90 -3.40 18.35
CA ASN A 149 -6.94 -3.64 17.27
C ASN A 149 -5.67 -2.79 17.41
N LEU A 150 -5.80 -1.52 17.81
CA LEU A 150 -4.64 -0.64 18.04
C LEU A 150 -3.77 -1.16 19.20
N LYS A 151 -4.38 -1.63 20.29
CA LYS A 151 -3.65 -2.21 21.43
C LYS A 151 -2.97 -3.53 21.05
N GLU A 152 -3.64 -4.35 20.27
CA GLU A 152 -3.08 -5.60 19.76
C GLU A 152 -1.86 -5.32 18.88
N ASN A 153 -1.99 -4.41 17.90
CA ASN A 153 -0.89 -4.01 17.02
C ASN A 153 0.30 -3.44 17.80
N GLU A 154 0.06 -2.62 18.84
CA GLU A 154 1.10 -2.08 19.70
C GLU A 154 1.83 -3.17 20.50
N SER A 155 1.15 -4.27 20.82
CA SER A 155 1.74 -5.43 21.50
C SER A 155 2.63 -6.28 20.58
N GLN A 156 2.48 -6.17 19.26
CA GLN A 156 3.29 -6.88 18.28
C GLN A 156 4.56 -6.09 17.96
N PRO A 157 5.76 -6.60 18.33
CA PRO A 157 6.98 -5.82 18.23
C PRO A 157 7.35 -5.36 16.82
N ASP A 158 7.08 -6.18 15.79
CA ASP A 158 7.35 -5.81 14.39
C ASP A 158 6.47 -4.64 13.92
N MET A 159 5.20 -4.59 14.35
CA MET A 159 4.30 -3.47 14.04
C MET A 159 4.66 -2.22 14.83
N ALA A 160 5.06 -2.39 16.09
CA ALA A 160 5.45 -1.29 16.95
C ALA A 160 6.73 -0.60 16.48
N ILE A 161 7.74 -1.37 16.01
CA ILE A 161 8.98 -0.78 15.49
C ILE A 161 8.73 -0.04 14.16
N ASP A 162 7.91 -0.56 13.24
CA ASP A 162 7.55 0.13 12.00
C ASP A 162 6.81 1.45 12.27
N LYS A 163 5.87 1.44 13.21
CA LYS A 163 5.17 2.65 13.67
C LYS A 163 6.13 3.69 14.26
N TYR A 164 7.08 3.24 15.09
CA TYR A 164 8.10 4.11 15.67
C TYR A 164 9.04 4.67 14.58
N ALA A 165 9.46 3.84 13.62
CA ALA A 165 10.27 4.26 12.48
C ALA A 165 9.56 5.34 11.64
N ASN A 166 8.27 5.15 11.33
CA ASN A 166 7.47 6.14 10.61
C ASN A 166 7.36 7.45 11.39
N LYS A 167 7.09 7.39 12.71
CA LYS A 167 7.00 8.56 13.57
C LYS A 167 8.29 9.38 13.58
N VAL A 168 9.44 8.71 13.67
CA VAL A 168 10.76 9.37 13.71
C VAL A 168 11.16 9.89 12.32
N ALA A 169 11.06 9.06 11.29
CA ALA A 169 11.50 9.42 9.95
C ALA A 169 10.66 10.54 9.33
N PHE A 170 9.35 10.55 9.57
CA PHE A 170 8.44 11.52 8.97
C PHE A 170 7.99 12.61 9.96
N ALA A 171 8.73 12.83 11.05
CA ALA A 171 8.37 13.82 12.07
C ALA A 171 8.02 15.19 11.43
N GLY A 172 6.88 15.77 11.84
CA GLY A 172 6.36 17.03 11.31
C GLY A 172 5.71 16.97 9.95
N ARG A 173 5.50 15.79 9.39
CA ARG A 173 4.82 15.56 8.11
C ARG A 173 3.59 14.68 8.31
N SER A 174 2.55 14.86 7.49
CA SER A 174 1.33 14.03 7.55
C SER A 174 1.61 12.52 7.41
N TYR A 175 2.70 12.15 6.79
CA TYR A 175 3.10 10.76 6.59
C TYR A 175 3.61 10.06 7.86
N SER A 176 3.90 10.83 8.93
CA SER A 176 4.14 10.27 10.28
C SER A 176 2.86 9.71 10.90
N GLU A 177 1.70 10.16 10.40
CA GLU A 177 0.40 9.76 10.93
C GLU A 177 0.06 8.32 10.54
N ASP A 178 -0.54 7.60 11.49
CA ASP A 178 -1.07 6.26 11.25
C ASP A 178 -2.51 6.37 10.77
N PRO A 179 -2.90 5.79 9.62
CA PRO A 179 -4.29 5.80 9.17
C PRO A 179 -5.28 5.22 10.18
N GLY A 180 -4.84 4.25 11.00
CA GLY A 180 -5.65 3.68 12.09
C GLY A 180 -5.79 4.58 13.31
N GLY A 181 -4.97 5.62 13.43
CA GLY A 181 -4.98 6.54 14.56
C GLY A 181 -4.23 6.05 15.80
N THR A 182 -4.56 6.66 16.94
CA THR A 182 -4.10 6.25 18.26
C THR A 182 -5.29 6.06 19.20
N VAL A 183 -5.10 5.26 20.26
CA VAL A 183 -6.15 5.03 21.26
C VAL A 183 -6.69 6.35 21.80
N ASP A 184 -5.80 7.29 22.15
CA ASP A 184 -6.15 8.58 22.74
C ASP A 184 -6.97 9.48 21.81
N ILE A 185 -6.81 9.36 20.50
CA ILE A 185 -7.59 10.13 19.51
C ILE A 185 -8.88 9.39 19.21
N ILE A 186 -8.80 8.10 18.90
CA ILE A 186 -9.98 7.31 18.50
C ILE A 186 -11.07 7.35 19.59
N GLN A 187 -10.71 7.20 20.87
CA GLN A 187 -11.68 7.22 21.97
C GLN A 187 -12.46 8.54 22.12
N LYS A 188 -11.96 9.64 21.53
CA LYS A 188 -12.59 10.97 21.60
C LYS A 188 -13.47 11.28 20.40
N LEU A 189 -13.36 10.49 19.31
CA LEU A 189 -14.16 10.71 18.11
C LEU A 189 -15.64 10.43 18.40
N THR A 190 -16.51 11.29 17.86
CA THR A 190 -17.96 11.11 17.94
C THR A 190 -18.53 10.71 16.59
N PRO A 191 -19.69 10.01 16.54
CA PRO A 191 -20.36 9.69 15.29
C PRO A 191 -20.72 10.94 14.47
N GLN A 192 -21.14 12.01 15.14
CA GLN A 192 -21.50 13.28 14.49
C GLN A 192 -20.30 13.95 13.81
N GLU A 193 -19.16 14.00 14.52
CA GLU A 193 -17.92 14.57 13.99
C GLU A 193 -17.39 13.73 12.83
N THR A 194 -17.40 12.39 12.96
CA THR A 194 -16.92 11.47 11.93
C THR A 194 -17.82 11.53 10.68
N LYS A 195 -19.14 11.64 10.86
CA LYS A 195 -20.09 11.84 9.76
C LYS A 195 -19.87 13.18 9.06
N ALA A 196 -19.67 14.25 9.82
CA ALA A 196 -19.39 15.58 9.27
C ALA A 196 -18.09 15.59 8.46
N TYR A 197 -17.02 14.92 8.98
CA TYR A 197 -15.77 14.72 8.27
C TYR A 197 -15.99 14.01 6.93
N TYR A 198 -16.67 12.85 6.93
CA TYR A 198 -16.97 12.09 5.71
C TYR A 198 -17.76 12.91 4.68
N THR A 199 -18.81 13.61 5.13
CA THR A 199 -19.63 14.48 4.26
C THR A 199 -18.80 15.60 3.65
N GLY A 200 -17.84 16.15 4.41
CA GLY A 200 -16.88 17.14 3.92
C GLY A 200 -15.91 16.57 2.89
N LEU A 201 -15.44 15.33 3.12
CA LEU A 201 -14.46 14.64 2.29
C LEU A 201 -15.05 14.17 0.95
N LEU A 202 -16.28 13.62 0.96
CA LEU A 202 -16.91 13.04 -0.22
C LEU A 202 -17.22 14.14 -1.26
N SER A 203 -16.46 14.12 -2.36
CA SER A 203 -16.64 15.04 -3.48
C SER A 203 -16.09 14.44 -4.77
N ARG A 204 -16.76 14.70 -5.91
CA ARG A 204 -16.37 14.15 -7.23
C ARG A 204 -14.94 14.49 -7.61
N SER A 205 -14.44 15.66 -7.26
CA SER A 205 -13.06 16.08 -7.52
C SER A 205 -11.99 15.21 -6.85
N ARG A 206 -12.34 14.48 -5.78
CA ARG A 206 -11.45 13.56 -5.07
C ARG A 206 -11.57 12.12 -5.54
N LEU A 207 -12.60 11.79 -6.33
CA LEU A 207 -12.89 10.41 -6.68
C LEU A 207 -12.07 9.95 -7.90
N VAL A 208 -11.73 8.68 -7.86
CA VAL A 208 -11.40 7.80 -8.99
C VAL A 208 -12.17 6.51 -8.78
N ILE A 209 -12.78 5.98 -9.82
CA ILE A 209 -13.50 4.70 -9.74
C ILE A 209 -12.77 3.69 -10.61
N VAL A 210 -12.47 2.54 -10.03
CA VAL A 210 -11.85 1.41 -10.74
C VAL A 210 -12.83 0.26 -10.77
N ILE A 211 -13.05 -0.29 -11.96
CA ILE A 211 -13.97 -1.41 -12.21
C ILE A 211 -13.20 -2.53 -12.91
N VAL A 212 -13.24 -3.72 -12.34
CA VAL A 212 -12.74 -4.95 -12.98
C VAL A 212 -13.91 -5.92 -13.10
N ALA A 213 -14.49 -5.99 -14.30
CA ALA A 213 -15.70 -6.76 -14.56
C ALA A 213 -15.95 -6.94 -16.07
N ASP A 214 -16.79 -7.93 -16.41
CA ASP A 214 -17.42 -8.06 -17.73
C ASP A 214 -18.75 -7.31 -17.74
N MET A 215 -18.72 -6.02 -18.05
CA MET A 215 -19.89 -5.15 -18.07
C MET A 215 -19.88 -4.20 -19.27
N ASP A 216 -21.04 -3.93 -19.85
CA ASP A 216 -21.17 -2.96 -20.92
C ASP A 216 -20.89 -1.53 -20.45
N LYS A 217 -20.16 -0.79 -21.26
CA LYS A 217 -19.79 0.62 -20.98
C LYS A 217 -21.01 1.48 -20.69
N SER A 218 -22.10 1.32 -21.42
CA SER A 218 -23.35 2.07 -21.24
C SER A 218 -24.04 1.77 -19.88
N VAL A 219 -23.97 0.52 -19.43
CA VAL A 219 -24.50 0.12 -18.11
C VAL A 219 -23.66 0.77 -17.00
N ILE A 220 -22.33 0.68 -17.11
CA ILE A 220 -21.41 1.34 -16.15
C ILE A 220 -21.69 2.83 -16.08
N GLU A 221 -21.74 3.50 -17.22
CA GLU A 221 -21.98 4.95 -17.29
C GLU A 221 -23.32 5.35 -16.66
N SER A 222 -24.40 4.64 -16.98
CA SER A 222 -25.74 4.89 -16.41
C SER A 222 -25.79 4.70 -14.90
N LYS A 223 -25.22 3.61 -14.39
CA LYS A 223 -25.16 3.32 -12.96
C LYS A 223 -24.36 4.37 -12.19
N LEU A 224 -23.19 4.75 -12.72
CA LEU A 224 -22.34 5.75 -12.10
C LEU A 224 -22.94 7.15 -12.11
N LYS A 225 -23.61 7.57 -13.20
CA LYS A 225 -24.33 8.83 -13.23
C LYS A 225 -25.35 8.93 -12.10
N GLY A 226 -26.16 7.89 -11.89
CA GLY A 226 -27.12 7.84 -10.79
C GLY A 226 -26.49 7.94 -9.41
N MET A 227 -25.33 7.31 -9.20
CA MET A 227 -24.59 7.43 -7.94
C MET A 227 -23.98 8.83 -7.73
N LEU A 228 -23.38 9.38 -8.79
CA LEU A 228 -22.62 10.63 -8.73
C LEU A 228 -23.53 11.88 -8.64
N ASP A 229 -24.79 11.79 -9.07
CA ASP A 229 -25.75 12.89 -9.00
C ASP A 229 -25.95 13.39 -7.56
N GLY A 230 -25.94 12.47 -6.58
CA GLY A 230 -26.00 12.81 -5.14
C GLY A 230 -24.69 13.32 -4.52
N ILE A 231 -23.58 13.39 -5.28
CA ILE A 231 -22.26 13.77 -4.76
C ILE A 231 -21.85 15.15 -5.30
N LYS A 232 -21.55 16.09 -4.40
CA LYS A 232 -21.10 17.45 -4.78
C LYS A 232 -19.81 17.42 -5.60
N GLN A 233 -19.61 18.40 -6.50
CA GLN A 233 -18.37 18.53 -7.28
C GLN A 233 -17.14 18.72 -6.39
N GLY A 234 -17.23 19.57 -5.38
CA GLY A 234 -16.09 19.95 -4.54
C GLY A 234 -15.03 20.80 -5.23
N SER A 235 -14.07 21.30 -4.47
CA SER A 235 -12.91 22.01 -4.98
C SER A 235 -11.90 21.02 -5.58
N LYS A 236 -11.09 21.48 -6.55
CA LYS A 236 -10.01 20.67 -7.13
C LYS A 236 -9.10 20.15 -6.01
N PHE A 237 -8.86 18.85 -6.00
CA PHE A 237 -7.92 18.19 -5.10
C PHE A 237 -6.70 17.72 -5.89
N GLU A 238 -5.52 18.02 -5.36
CA GLU A 238 -4.24 17.58 -5.89
C GLU A 238 -3.54 16.70 -4.85
N PHE A 239 -3.26 15.45 -5.23
CA PHE A 239 -2.48 14.55 -4.38
C PHE A 239 -1.02 15.00 -4.36
N LYS A 240 -0.52 15.35 -3.18
CA LYS A 240 0.83 15.89 -3.02
C LYS A 240 1.83 14.76 -2.78
N LYS A 241 2.83 14.67 -3.64
CA LYS A 241 4.00 13.84 -3.42
C LYS A 241 5.14 14.68 -2.84
N SER A 242 6.01 14.08 -2.07
CA SER A 242 7.22 14.74 -1.56
C SER A 242 8.37 13.73 -1.46
N PHE A 243 9.55 14.19 -1.84
CA PHE A 243 10.75 13.36 -1.71
C PHE A 243 11.19 13.27 -0.25
N PHE A 244 11.46 12.06 0.21
CA PHE A 244 12.05 11.81 1.51
C PHE A 244 13.57 11.73 1.39
N ARG A 245 14.29 12.47 2.25
CA ARG A 245 15.74 12.43 2.32
C ARG A 245 16.22 12.45 3.75
N ALA A 246 17.03 11.48 4.12
CA ALA A 246 17.81 11.52 5.34
C ALA A 246 19.14 12.29 5.06
N TYR A 247 19.35 13.42 5.75
CA TYR A 247 20.54 14.27 5.54
C TYR A 247 21.78 13.74 6.24
N GLN A 248 21.61 12.91 7.25
CA GLN A 248 22.66 12.23 7.99
C GLN A 248 22.14 10.94 8.59
N ASN A 249 23.02 10.02 8.97
CA ASN A 249 22.64 8.89 9.77
C ASN A 249 22.20 9.38 11.16
N THR A 250 21.06 8.90 11.65
CA THR A 250 20.56 9.19 12.98
C THR A 250 20.15 7.91 13.68
N PHE A 251 20.12 7.93 15.01
CA PHE A 251 19.68 6.81 15.82
C PHE A 251 18.73 7.30 16.93
N SER A 252 17.57 6.65 17.02
CA SER A 252 16.60 6.88 18.09
C SER A 252 16.22 5.56 18.75
N SER A 253 16.02 5.55 20.06
CA SER A 253 15.72 4.31 20.78
C SER A 253 14.61 4.47 21.82
N GLU A 254 13.83 3.41 21.99
CA GLU A 254 12.87 3.24 23.07
C GLU A 254 13.22 1.99 23.87
N SER A 255 13.26 2.12 25.20
CA SER A 255 13.44 0.96 26.08
C SER A 255 12.12 0.18 26.16
N ARG A 256 12.16 -1.09 25.77
CA ARG A 256 11.03 -2.03 25.87
C ARG A 256 11.50 -3.36 26.43
N ALA A 257 10.72 -3.95 27.32
CA ALA A 257 10.99 -5.29 27.86
C ALA A 257 10.54 -6.35 26.85
N LEU A 258 11.43 -6.70 25.92
CA LEU A 258 11.21 -7.65 24.86
C LEU A 258 12.17 -8.84 24.96
N ALA A 259 11.78 -9.99 24.44
CA ALA A 259 12.63 -11.20 24.40
C ALA A 259 13.86 -11.01 23.50
N THR A 260 13.75 -10.19 22.47
CA THR A 260 14.83 -9.79 21.55
C THR A 260 14.74 -8.29 21.26
N ASN A 261 15.72 -7.73 20.57
CA ASN A 261 15.71 -6.32 20.20
C ASN A 261 15.29 -6.16 18.74
N TYR A 262 14.63 -5.07 18.43
CA TYR A 262 14.15 -4.73 17.10
C TYR A 262 14.87 -3.48 16.59
N VAL A 263 15.32 -3.54 15.36
CA VAL A 263 16.01 -2.45 14.65
C VAL A 263 15.29 -2.22 13.34
N GLU A 264 14.98 -0.96 13.01
CA GLU A 264 14.50 -0.59 11.69
C GLU A 264 15.24 0.64 11.17
N GLY A 265 15.63 0.60 9.90
CA GLY A 265 16.25 1.71 9.19
C GLY A 265 15.34 2.21 8.08
N VAL A 266 15.25 3.54 7.92
CA VAL A 266 14.49 4.21 6.86
C VAL A 266 15.43 5.11 6.06
N THR A 267 15.44 4.93 4.74
CA THR A 267 16.25 5.75 3.82
C THR A 267 15.41 6.16 2.60
N SER A 268 15.99 6.99 1.74
CA SER A 268 15.31 7.49 0.54
C SER A 268 14.89 6.38 -0.41
N GLY A 269 13.86 6.65 -1.20
CA GLY A 269 13.47 5.88 -2.37
C GLY A 269 13.06 6.80 -3.52
N PRO A 270 13.04 6.34 -4.77
CA PRO A 270 12.56 7.13 -5.90
C PRO A 270 11.09 7.50 -5.72
N GLU A 271 10.73 8.70 -6.17
CA GLU A 271 9.34 9.10 -6.24
C GLU A 271 8.58 8.17 -7.20
N ALA A 272 7.36 7.79 -6.84
CA ALA A 272 6.52 7.00 -7.71
C ALA A 272 6.23 7.75 -9.01
N GLY A 273 6.45 7.09 -10.16
CA GLY A 273 6.40 7.67 -11.50
C GLY A 273 7.72 8.26 -12.00
N SER A 274 8.80 8.19 -11.22
CA SER A 274 10.13 8.59 -11.70
C SER A 274 10.79 7.49 -12.54
N PRO A 275 11.74 7.83 -13.43
CA PRO A 275 12.42 6.85 -14.29
C PRO A 275 13.16 5.73 -13.55
N ASP A 276 13.60 5.98 -12.31
CA ASP A 276 14.33 5.00 -11.50
C ASP A 276 13.44 4.06 -10.69
N TYR A 277 12.12 4.28 -10.72
CA TYR A 277 11.17 3.60 -9.82
C TYR A 277 11.21 2.09 -9.96
N ASP A 278 11.08 1.56 -11.17
CA ASP A 278 11.05 0.10 -11.41
C ASP A 278 12.43 -0.54 -11.22
N ALA A 279 13.48 0.15 -11.64
CA ALA A 279 14.86 -0.31 -11.41
C ALA A 279 15.16 -0.42 -9.91
N PHE A 280 14.72 0.54 -9.11
CA PHE A 280 14.88 0.52 -7.66
C PHE A 280 14.05 -0.57 -6.99
N GLN A 281 12.83 -0.85 -7.47
CA GLN A 281 12.03 -1.98 -6.96
C GLN A 281 12.75 -3.31 -7.17
N VAL A 282 13.33 -3.53 -8.35
CA VAL A 282 14.13 -4.72 -8.64
C VAL A 282 15.38 -4.77 -7.76
N ALA A 283 16.09 -3.65 -7.63
CA ALA A 283 17.28 -3.52 -6.78
C ALA A 283 16.99 -3.91 -5.32
N MET A 284 15.91 -3.37 -4.74
CA MET A 284 15.53 -3.67 -3.36
C MET A 284 15.14 -5.14 -3.15
N ARG A 285 14.56 -5.80 -4.13
CA ARG A 285 14.27 -7.25 -4.05
C ARG A 285 15.53 -8.11 -4.08
N ILE A 286 16.51 -7.75 -4.93
CA ILE A 286 17.81 -8.46 -4.94
C ILE A 286 18.54 -8.20 -3.63
N PHE A 287 18.54 -6.95 -3.17
CA PHE A 287 19.14 -6.58 -1.88
C PHE A 287 18.48 -7.35 -0.71
N ALA A 288 17.15 -7.47 -0.70
CA ALA A 288 16.43 -8.23 0.32
C ALA A 288 16.88 -9.70 0.39
N ASN A 289 17.11 -10.35 -0.75
CA ASN A 289 17.65 -11.70 -0.79
C ASN A 289 19.08 -11.78 -0.22
N ARG A 290 19.97 -10.85 -0.61
CA ARG A 290 21.33 -10.77 -0.06
C ARG A 290 21.32 -10.49 1.44
N HIS A 291 20.48 -9.55 1.89
CA HIS A 291 20.30 -9.20 3.30
C HIS A 291 19.83 -10.42 4.12
N PHE A 292 18.84 -11.14 3.59
CA PHE A 292 18.37 -12.37 4.22
C PHE A 292 19.49 -13.44 4.33
N LEU A 293 20.24 -13.66 3.27
CA LEU A 293 21.34 -14.63 3.26
C LEU A 293 22.46 -14.24 4.23
N ASP A 294 22.90 -12.98 4.21
CA ASP A 294 24.00 -12.54 5.06
C ASP A 294 23.60 -12.46 6.54
N VAL A 295 22.41 -11.92 6.84
CA VAL A 295 21.99 -11.76 8.24
C VAL A 295 21.55 -13.08 8.86
N ARG A 296 20.76 -13.88 8.14
CA ARG A 296 20.23 -15.15 8.67
C ARG A 296 21.18 -16.31 8.47
N THR A 297 21.55 -16.58 7.21
CA THR A 297 22.24 -17.83 6.86
C THR A 297 23.70 -17.78 7.22
N ASN A 298 24.40 -16.70 6.84
CA ASN A 298 25.85 -16.60 7.02
C ASN A 298 26.26 -16.19 8.43
N ASN A 299 25.47 -15.37 9.11
CA ASN A 299 25.81 -14.82 10.42
C ASN A 299 24.88 -15.25 11.57
N GLY A 300 23.74 -15.87 11.32
CA GLY A 300 22.81 -16.34 12.36
C GLY A 300 22.25 -15.23 13.27
N LEU A 301 22.11 -14.01 12.75
CA LEU A 301 21.77 -12.83 13.56
C LEU A 301 20.26 -12.65 13.76
N SER A 302 19.46 -13.13 12.81
CA SER A 302 18.01 -13.01 12.85
C SER A 302 17.35 -14.15 12.09
N TYR A 303 16.14 -14.52 12.50
CA TYR A 303 15.32 -15.51 11.78
C TYR A 303 14.64 -14.88 10.55
N ALA A 304 14.19 -13.66 10.64
CA ALA A 304 13.38 -13.00 9.62
C ALA A 304 13.83 -11.54 9.34
N PRO A 305 15.09 -11.34 8.86
CA PRO A 305 15.50 -10.01 8.42
C PRO A 305 14.73 -9.60 7.17
N GLN A 306 14.34 -8.34 7.09
CA GLN A 306 13.55 -7.81 5.99
C GLN A 306 14.21 -6.59 5.35
N ALA A 307 14.04 -6.42 4.05
CA ALA A 307 14.34 -5.19 3.32
C ALA A 307 13.28 -5.01 2.23
N TRP A 308 12.71 -3.81 2.14
CA TRP A 308 11.64 -3.54 1.16
C TRP A 308 11.61 -2.09 0.71
N PHE A 309 10.96 -1.86 -0.41
CA PHE A 309 10.61 -0.53 -0.90
C PHE A 309 9.14 -0.25 -0.63
N SER A 310 8.85 0.85 0.06
CA SER A 310 7.51 1.33 0.36
C SER A 310 7.21 2.55 -0.51
N ALA A 311 6.38 2.36 -1.53
CA ALA A 311 5.94 3.43 -2.40
C ALA A 311 4.73 4.18 -1.81
N GLY A 312 4.68 5.49 -2.03
CA GLY A 312 3.60 6.33 -1.52
C GLY A 312 3.80 7.80 -1.88
N ALA A 313 3.05 8.69 -1.22
CA ALA A 313 3.28 10.13 -1.31
C ALA A 313 4.72 10.51 -0.89
N MET A 314 5.31 9.72 0.01
CA MET A 314 6.75 9.69 0.28
C MET A 314 7.24 8.25 0.16
N SER A 315 8.05 7.99 -0.85
CA SER A 315 8.62 6.65 -1.10
C SER A 315 9.93 6.49 -0.35
N VAL A 316 10.11 5.34 0.31
CA VAL A 316 11.30 5.02 1.13
C VAL A 316 11.71 3.56 1.00
N ALA A 317 13.00 3.28 1.17
CA ALA A 317 13.46 1.93 1.46
C ALA A 317 13.56 1.72 2.97
N LYS A 318 13.23 0.53 3.40
CA LYS A 318 13.24 0.12 4.81
C LYS A 318 14.00 -1.19 5.00
N PHE A 319 14.64 -1.32 6.15
CA PHE A 319 15.39 -2.50 6.58
C PHE A 319 15.00 -2.82 8.01
N SER A 320 14.58 -4.04 8.29
CA SER A 320 14.16 -4.44 9.63
C SER A 320 14.78 -5.76 10.07
N VAL A 321 15.07 -5.87 11.36
CA VAL A 321 15.63 -7.07 11.96
C VAL A 321 15.22 -7.20 13.43
N SER A 322 14.96 -8.43 13.86
CA SER A 322 14.91 -8.79 15.28
C SER A 322 16.19 -9.55 15.64
N THR A 323 16.97 -9.05 16.62
CA THR A 323 18.28 -9.62 16.95
C THR A 323 18.68 -9.42 18.40
N THR A 324 19.45 -10.34 18.94
CA THR A 324 20.12 -10.20 20.23
C THR A 324 21.48 -9.49 20.13
N GLN A 325 21.98 -9.27 18.90
CA GLN A 325 23.31 -8.72 18.60
C GLN A 325 23.23 -7.51 17.63
N PRO A 326 22.60 -6.39 18.04
CA PRO A 326 22.36 -5.24 17.14
C PRO A 326 23.65 -4.62 16.60
N ASP A 327 24.73 -4.58 17.40
CA ASP A 327 26.02 -4.03 16.99
C ASP A 327 26.70 -4.87 15.91
N LYS A 328 26.53 -6.19 15.97
CA LYS A 328 27.04 -7.08 14.91
C LYS A 328 26.18 -6.97 13.65
N TYR A 329 24.85 -6.81 13.83
CA TYR A 329 23.94 -6.64 12.68
C TYR A 329 24.35 -5.41 11.85
N ILE A 330 24.55 -4.24 12.48
CA ILE A 330 24.88 -3.03 11.72
C ILE A 330 26.20 -3.16 10.98
N ALA A 331 27.21 -3.83 11.54
CA ALA A 331 28.49 -4.06 10.86
C ALA A 331 28.32 -4.97 9.62
N VAL A 332 27.47 -6.01 9.70
CA VAL A 332 27.16 -6.90 8.56
C VAL A 332 26.37 -6.12 7.51
N PHE A 333 25.38 -5.32 7.94
CA PHE A 333 24.56 -4.51 7.04
C PHE A 333 25.39 -3.48 6.26
N ASP A 334 26.24 -2.73 6.93
CA ASP A 334 27.13 -1.74 6.30
C ASP A 334 28.06 -2.38 5.27
N THR A 335 28.67 -3.52 5.64
CA THR A 335 29.52 -4.29 4.72
C THR A 335 28.75 -4.74 3.47
N LEU A 336 27.49 -5.18 3.63
CA LEU A 336 26.64 -5.58 2.51
C LEU A 336 26.28 -4.40 1.61
N VAL A 337 25.91 -3.25 2.21
CA VAL A 337 25.59 -2.03 1.45
C VAL A 337 26.80 -1.55 0.66
N ASP A 338 27.97 -1.47 1.29
CA ASP A 338 29.21 -1.06 0.63
C ASP A 338 29.60 -1.99 -0.52
N LYS A 339 29.44 -3.29 -0.33
CA LYS A 339 29.66 -4.29 -1.39
C LYS A 339 28.72 -4.05 -2.59
N VAL A 340 27.43 -3.84 -2.34
CA VAL A 340 26.48 -3.58 -3.44
C VAL A 340 26.78 -2.25 -4.13
N LYS A 341 27.16 -1.21 -3.40
CA LYS A 341 27.54 0.08 -3.99
C LYS A 341 28.78 -0.03 -4.85
N THR A 342 29.76 -0.81 -4.44
CA THR A 342 31.04 -0.97 -5.15
C THR A 342 30.90 -1.89 -6.36
N GLU A 343 30.36 -3.09 -6.15
CA GLU A 343 30.32 -4.15 -7.16
C GLU A 343 29.05 -4.12 -8.04
N GLY A 344 27.94 -3.55 -7.53
CA GLY A 344 26.62 -3.60 -8.17
C GLY A 344 25.94 -4.95 -8.01
N PHE A 345 24.90 -5.14 -8.84
CA PHE A 345 24.20 -6.41 -8.97
C PHE A 345 24.66 -7.14 -10.21
N LYS A 346 24.87 -8.45 -10.11
CA LYS A 346 25.33 -9.28 -11.23
C LYS A 346 24.21 -9.48 -12.25
N ALA A 347 24.58 -9.69 -13.50
CA ALA A 347 23.65 -9.88 -14.61
C ALA A 347 22.70 -11.07 -14.41
N ASP A 348 23.20 -12.18 -13.84
CA ASP A 348 22.41 -13.36 -13.53
C ASP A 348 21.43 -13.12 -12.37
N GLU A 349 21.80 -12.36 -11.34
CA GLU A 349 20.89 -11.98 -10.26
C GLU A 349 19.74 -11.12 -10.76
N VAL A 350 20.04 -10.13 -11.62
CA VAL A 350 19.03 -9.27 -12.22
C VAL A 350 18.11 -10.07 -13.14
N ALA A 351 18.66 -10.98 -13.96
CA ALA A 351 17.88 -11.85 -14.83
C ALA A 351 16.94 -12.76 -14.03
N ASN A 352 17.46 -13.42 -12.99
CA ASN A 352 16.67 -14.28 -12.11
C ASN A 352 15.59 -13.50 -11.35
N MET A 353 15.94 -12.30 -10.86
CA MET A 353 14.97 -11.46 -10.15
C MET A 353 13.84 -10.98 -11.07
N LYS A 354 14.12 -10.64 -12.32
CA LYS A 354 13.07 -10.32 -13.30
C LYS A 354 12.07 -11.46 -13.44
N VAL A 355 12.53 -12.70 -13.59
CA VAL A 355 11.64 -13.88 -13.69
C VAL A 355 10.80 -14.02 -12.41
N THR A 356 11.42 -13.94 -11.24
CA THR A 356 10.72 -14.02 -9.95
C THR A 356 9.72 -12.87 -9.76
N TYR A 357 10.10 -11.65 -10.14
CA TYR A 357 9.26 -10.47 -10.06
C TYR A 357 8.01 -10.62 -10.94
N LEU A 358 8.20 -11.05 -12.19
CA LEU A 358 7.10 -11.25 -13.14
C LEU A 358 6.16 -12.37 -12.70
N THR A 359 6.71 -13.48 -12.23
CA THR A 359 5.91 -14.56 -11.66
C THR A 359 5.07 -14.07 -10.49
N GLY A 360 5.69 -13.33 -9.56
CA GLY A 360 4.99 -12.72 -8.43
C GLY A 360 3.94 -11.69 -8.83
N PHE A 361 4.18 -10.95 -9.92
CA PHE A 361 3.22 -10.00 -10.48
C PHE A 361 1.95 -10.71 -10.96
N TYR A 362 2.08 -11.81 -11.71
CA TYR A 362 0.93 -12.57 -12.19
C TYR A 362 0.12 -13.17 -11.03
N TYR A 363 0.76 -13.79 -10.04
CA TYR A 363 0.07 -14.29 -8.86
C TYR A 363 -0.65 -13.18 -8.07
N LYS A 364 -0.01 -12.03 -7.90
CA LYS A 364 -0.63 -10.89 -7.21
C LYS A 364 -1.84 -10.33 -7.93
N ASN A 365 -1.90 -10.41 -9.26
CA ASN A 365 -2.97 -9.85 -10.07
C ASN A 365 -3.96 -10.93 -10.58
N GLU A 366 -4.02 -12.09 -9.92
CA GLU A 366 -4.92 -13.17 -10.30
C GLU A 366 -6.41 -12.84 -10.07
N THR A 367 -6.71 -12.06 -9.03
CA THR A 367 -8.08 -11.70 -8.66
C THR A 367 -8.47 -10.31 -9.17
N ASN A 368 -9.77 -10.11 -9.47
CA ASN A 368 -10.30 -8.79 -9.83
C ASN A 368 -9.99 -7.73 -8.77
N TYR A 369 -10.06 -8.12 -7.48
CA TYR A 369 -9.66 -7.26 -6.36
C TYR A 369 -8.22 -6.77 -6.47
N ALA A 370 -7.29 -7.67 -6.69
CA ALA A 370 -5.87 -7.33 -6.76
C ALA A 370 -5.56 -6.45 -7.98
N GLN A 371 -6.21 -6.74 -9.12
CA GLN A 371 -6.10 -5.92 -10.33
C GLN A 371 -6.65 -4.51 -10.08
N ALA A 372 -7.85 -4.38 -9.51
CA ALA A 372 -8.45 -3.08 -9.18
C ALA A 372 -7.56 -2.28 -8.20
N SER A 373 -7.03 -2.93 -7.17
CA SER A 373 -6.15 -2.29 -6.18
C SER A 373 -4.81 -1.86 -6.79
N SER A 374 -4.26 -2.64 -7.74
CA SER A 374 -3.05 -2.28 -8.48
C SER A 374 -3.29 -1.05 -9.36
N ILE A 375 -4.38 -1.04 -10.13
CA ILE A 375 -4.79 0.11 -10.96
C ILE A 375 -5.00 1.36 -10.10
N ALA A 376 -5.75 1.24 -8.99
CA ALA A 376 -6.04 2.35 -8.07
C ALA A 376 -4.74 2.95 -7.48
N THR A 377 -3.83 2.09 -7.02
CA THR A 377 -2.55 2.54 -6.47
C THR A 377 -1.70 3.24 -7.52
N ASN A 378 -1.62 2.71 -8.74
CA ASN A 378 -0.87 3.33 -9.82
C ASN A 378 -1.50 4.66 -10.26
N GLU A 379 -2.83 4.76 -10.35
CA GLU A 379 -3.49 6.04 -10.66
C GLU A 379 -3.20 7.11 -9.62
N VAL A 380 -3.32 6.80 -8.33
CA VAL A 380 -3.19 7.81 -7.26
C VAL A 380 -1.74 8.11 -6.92
N VAL A 381 -0.92 7.07 -6.76
CA VAL A 381 0.44 7.20 -6.22
C VAL A 381 1.47 7.37 -7.33
N TYR A 382 1.42 6.51 -8.35
CA TYR A 382 2.35 6.61 -9.49
C TYR A 382 1.97 7.78 -10.40
N GLY A 383 0.66 8.00 -10.61
CA GLY A 383 0.12 9.08 -11.45
C GLY A 383 -0.28 8.62 -12.85
N ASP A 384 -0.15 7.33 -13.13
CA ASP A 384 -0.59 6.69 -14.37
C ASP A 384 -1.02 5.25 -14.11
N TRP A 385 -2.31 4.98 -14.22
CA TRP A 385 -2.86 3.64 -14.02
C TRP A 385 -2.33 2.60 -15.02
N LYS A 386 -1.94 3.02 -16.22
CA LYS A 386 -1.43 2.13 -17.28
C LYS A 386 -0.15 1.43 -16.86
N HIS A 387 0.67 2.07 -16.02
CA HIS A 387 1.87 1.45 -15.46
C HIS A 387 1.57 0.10 -14.79
N SER A 388 0.37 -0.07 -14.17
CA SER A 388 -0.04 -1.36 -13.61
C SER A 388 -0.13 -2.49 -14.65
N LEU A 389 -0.34 -2.16 -15.91
CA LEU A 389 -0.45 -3.11 -17.04
C LEU A 389 0.88 -3.24 -17.81
N GLU A 390 1.65 -2.17 -17.88
CA GLU A 390 2.91 -2.06 -18.64
C GLU A 390 4.14 -2.56 -17.84
N LEU A 391 4.03 -2.64 -16.52
CA LEU A 391 5.10 -2.98 -15.59
C LEU A 391 5.91 -4.23 -16.01
N VAL A 392 5.24 -5.24 -16.55
CA VAL A 392 5.88 -6.48 -17.05
C VAL A 392 6.90 -6.18 -18.15
N GLU A 393 6.52 -5.35 -19.11
CA GLU A 393 7.38 -5.00 -20.24
C GLU A 393 8.49 -4.03 -19.82
N ASP A 394 8.21 -3.13 -18.88
CA ASP A 394 9.20 -2.19 -18.39
C ASP A 394 10.28 -2.89 -17.55
N VAL A 395 9.88 -3.81 -16.67
CA VAL A 395 10.85 -4.62 -15.89
C VAL A 395 11.71 -5.50 -16.81
N LYS A 396 11.17 -6.05 -17.89
CA LYS A 396 11.96 -6.83 -18.87
C LYS A 396 13.11 -6.04 -19.51
N LYS A 397 12.90 -4.75 -19.76
CA LYS A 397 13.89 -3.86 -20.41
C LYS A 397 15.04 -3.43 -19.48
N LEU A 398 14.88 -3.51 -18.16
CA LEU A 398 15.89 -3.05 -17.21
C LEU A 398 17.24 -3.75 -17.43
N THR A 399 18.32 -3.00 -17.32
CA THR A 399 19.70 -3.52 -17.36
C THR A 399 20.28 -3.66 -15.94
N PRO A 400 21.33 -4.49 -15.75
CA PRO A 400 22.04 -4.59 -14.47
C PRO A 400 22.60 -3.25 -13.99
N ASP A 401 23.07 -2.40 -14.90
CA ASP A 401 23.60 -1.08 -14.57
C ASP A 401 22.47 -0.16 -14.05
N GLN A 402 21.32 -0.09 -14.72
CA GLN A 402 20.19 0.69 -14.26
C GLN A 402 19.72 0.28 -12.85
N VAL A 403 19.68 -1.03 -12.58
CA VAL A 403 19.30 -1.57 -11.27
C VAL A 403 20.34 -1.20 -10.20
N SER A 404 21.63 -1.31 -10.53
CA SER A 404 22.74 -0.97 -9.62
C SER A 404 22.82 0.54 -9.36
N ASP A 405 22.64 1.36 -10.38
CA ASP A 405 22.68 2.82 -10.28
C ASP A 405 21.50 3.36 -9.46
N ALA A 406 20.31 2.79 -9.63
CA ALA A 406 19.17 3.14 -8.80
C ALA A 406 19.46 2.83 -7.32
N PHE A 407 20.04 1.69 -6.99
CA PHE A 407 20.45 1.37 -5.61
C PHE A 407 21.48 2.38 -5.08
N ARG A 408 22.55 2.65 -5.82
CA ARG A 408 23.61 3.61 -5.43
C ARG A 408 23.05 5.00 -5.18
N LYS A 409 22.11 5.44 -6.01
CA LYS A 409 21.50 6.77 -5.95
C LYS A 409 20.66 6.99 -4.71
N TYR A 410 19.86 6.01 -4.31
CA TYR A 410 18.86 6.21 -3.27
C TYR A 410 19.23 5.63 -1.90
N ILE A 411 20.06 4.58 -1.84
CA ILE A 411 20.53 4.06 -0.55
C ILE A 411 21.67 4.92 -0.05
N GLY A 412 21.32 5.90 0.78
CA GLY A 412 22.23 6.87 1.38
C GLY A 412 22.22 6.83 2.90
N ASN A 413 22.11 8.02 3.52
CA ASN A 413 21.95 8.12 4.97
C ASN A 413 20.66 7.43 5.42
N ILE A 414 20.68 6.84 6.62
CA ILE A 414 19.58 6.05 7.18
C ILE A 414 19.19 6.65 8.54
N ILE A 415 17.87 6.76 8.75
CA ILE A 415 17.29 7.04 10.05
C ILE A 415 17.04 5.70 10.72
N TRP A 416 17.83 5.37 11.72
CA TRP A 416 17.70 4.14 12.48
C TRP A 416 16.85 4.33 13.72
N VAL A 417 15.99 3.36 14.00
CA VAL A 417 15.24 3.24 15.25
C VAL A 417 15.47 1.87 15.88
N TYR A 418 15.38 1.85 17.21
CA TYR A 418 15.62 0.68 18.02
C TYR A 418 14.58 0.56 19.13
N GLN A 419 14.05 -0.63 19.34
CA GLN A 419 13.22 -0.98 20.49
C GLN A 419 13.76 -2.24 21.17
N GLY A 420 14.03 -2.16 22.48
CA GLY A 420 14.58 -3.26 23.25
C GLY A 420 15.39 -2.78 24.47
N ASP A 421 16.37 -3.58 24.88
CA ASP A 421 17.29 -3.21 25.96
C ASP A 421 18.36 -2.24 25.44
N THR A 422 18.20 -0.96 25.73
CA THR A 422 19.10 0.11 25.26
C THR A 422 20.54 -0.01 25.75
N LYS A 423 20.82 -0.88 26.74
CA LYS A 423 22.18 -1.18 27.18
C LYS A 423 22.91 -2.15 26.26
N LYS A 424 22.20 -2.82 25.36
CA LYS A 424 22.73 -3.82 24.42
C LYS A 424 23.05 -3.26 23.03
N VAL A 425 22.95 -1.96 22.83
CA VAL A 425 23.22 -1.31 21.55
C VAL A 425 24.16 -0.13 21.71
N ASN A 426 25.13 0.00 20.80
CA ASN A 426 25.98 1.18 20.72
C ASN A 426 25.48 2.11 19.59
N PRO A 427 24.82 3.25 19.94
CA PRO A 427 24.27 4.19 18.95
C PRO A 427 25.30 4.72 17.95
N LEU A 428 26.58 4.82 18.36
CA LEU A 428 27.65 5.37 17.50
C LEU A 428 27.92 4.48 16.28
N LEU A 429 27.67 3.18 16.36
CA LEU A 429 27.82 2.27 15.22
C LEU A 429 26.77 2.54 14.11
N PHE A 430 25.60 3.01 14.51
CA PHE A 430 24.51 3.35 13.59
C PHE A 430 24.66 4.77 12.99
N THR A 431 25.33 5.68 13.70
CA THR A 431 25.49 7.07 13.24
C THR A 431 26.80 7.30 12.48
N ASN A 432 27.84 6.49 12.76
CA ASN A 432 29.16 6.61 12.13
C ASN A 432 29.35 5.61 10.97
N GLY A 433 28.28 4.93 10.52
CA GLY A 433 28.34 3.93 9.44
C GLY A 433 29.13 4.40 8.21
N THR A 434 29.71 3.46 7.50
CA THR A 434 30.67 3.63 6.39
C THR A 434 30.10 4.32 5.14
N ILE A 435 28.84 4.73 5.13
CA ILE A 435 28.24 5.52 4.04
C ILE A 435 28.87 6.92 4.08
N LYS A 436 29.94 7.11 3.30
CA LYS A 436 30.76 8.35 3.27
C LYS A 436 29.88 9.56 2.94
N LYS A 437 30.09 10.66 3.71
CA LYS A 437 29.61 12.00 3.35
C LYS A 437 30.05 12.33 1.92
N GLY A 438 29.16 12.32 0.95
CA GLY A 438 29.47 12.71 -0.42
C GLY A 438 28.67 12.03 -1.52
N ASP A 439 28.10 10.84 -1.27
CA ASP A 439 27.45 10.06 -2.32
C ASP A 439 25.95 10.33 -2.45
N ASN A 440 25.57 11.60 -2.48
CA ASN A 440 24.17 11.97 -2.67
C ASN A 440 24.05 12.94 -3.87
N PRO A 441 23.93 12.43 -5.11
CA PRO A 441 23.98 13.23 -6.33
C PRO A 441 22.67 13.96 -6.67
N VAL A 442 21.70 14.08 -5.78
CA VAL A 442 20.50 14.86 -6.05
C VAL A 442 20.69 16.26 -5.48
N SER A 443 21.38 17.12 -6.23
CA SER A 443 21.28 18.57 -6.09
C SER A 443 20.11 19.06 -6.95
N ASN A 444 19.16 19.75 -6.29
CA ASN A 444 18.06 20.58 -6.80
C ASN A 444 17.06 19.93 -7.73
#